data_0d3a62124859715c12891849fee80b52
#
_entry.id   0d3a62124859715c12891849fee80b52
#
_cell.length_a   1.000
_cell.length_b   1.000
_cell.length_c   1.000
_cell.angle_alpha   90.00
_cell.angle_beta   90.00
_cell.angle_gamma   90.00
#
_symmetry.space_group_name_H-M   'P 1'
#
loop_
_entity.id
_entity.type
_entity.pdbx_description
1 polymer ?
#
loop_
_entity_poly.entity_id
_entity_poly.type
_entity_poly.pdbx_seq_one_letter_code
_entity_poly.pdbx_strand_id
1 'polypeptide(L)'
;MNFAQYLYQFQDTANQLDKKILKQKGLEVAVGITLESVYLKLYKKSWANPSQDPLTSTSRIFFSIWVNEATLAEEKLFYNIHALKLRQLHGYKIESRKFADTFRALFKTLEDQWPNVSTQFGPLTLIEGWLPLDIPSLPHQLTRLADIFLTLELLIDITLSRFQR
;
A
#
# COMPACT_ATOMS: atom_id res chain seq x y z
N MET A 1 -17.81 8.55 13.41
CA MET A 1 -17.50 7.51 12.40
C MET A 1 -17.84 6.14 12.95
N ASN A 2 -18.48 5.30 12.15
CA ASN A 2 -18.77 3.92 12.56
C ASN A 2 -17.62 2.99 12.13
N PHE A 3 -16.60 2.87 12.97
CA PHE A 3 -15.44 2.02 12.69
C PHE A 3 -15.82 0.56 12.44
N ALA A 4 -16.75 0.02 13.21
CA ALA A 4 -17.13 -1.39 13.09
C ALA A 4 -17.71 -1.71 11.71
N GLN A 5 -18.53 -0.83 11.15
CA GLN A 5 -19.11 -1.02 9.82
C GLN A 5 -18.04 -0.99 8.73
N TYR A 6 -17.13 -0.03 8.77
CA TYR A 6 -16.05 0.06 7.77
C TYR A 6 -15.06 -1.09 7.94
N LEU A 7 -14.73 -1.43 9.17
CA LEU A 7 -13.86 -2.58 9.45
C LEU A 7 -14.44 -3.86 8.86
N TYR A 8 -15.74 -4.08 9.03
CA TYR A 8 -16.42 -5.24 8.46
C TYR A 8 -16.32 -5.26 6.94
N GLN A 9 -16.60 -4.14 6.28
CA GLN A 9 -16.54 -4.05 4.82
C GLN A 9 -15.13 -4.27 4.29
N PHE A 10 -14.12 -3.72 4.95
CA PHE A 10 -12.71 -3.91 4.59
C PHE A 10 -12.32 -5.37 4.78
N GLN A 11 -12.70 -5.97 5.90
CA GLN A 11 -12.38 -7.38 6.18
C GLN A 11 -13.09 -8.33 5.21
N ASP A 12 -14.34 -8.06 4.89
CA ASP A 12 -15.11 -8.87 3.93
C ASP A 12 -14.46 -8.82 2.56
N THR A 13 -14.05 -7.63 2.11
CA THR A 13 -13.33 -7.49 0.84
C THR A 13 -12.00 -8.26 0.87
N ALA A 14 -11.23 -8.12 1.95
CA ALA A 14 -9.96 -8.84 2.09
C ALA A 14 -10.16 -10.35 2.00
N ASN A 15 -11.24 -10.86 2.62
CA ASN A 15 -11.58 -12.30 2.60
C ASN A 15 -11.95 -12.78 1.19
N GLN A 16 -12.43 -11.88 0.33
CA GLN A 16 -12.84 -12.22 -1.04
C GLN A 16 -11.74 -12.06 -2.08
N LEU A 17 -10.57 -11.49 -1.70
CA LEU A 17 -9.44 -11.41 -2.62
C LEU A 17 -8.96 -12.81 -2.99
N ASP A 18 -8.46 -12.96 -4.22
CA ASP A 18 -7.95 -14.24 -4.71
C ASP A 18 -6.69 -14.66 -3.96
N LYS A 19 -6.84 -15.55 -2.99
CA LYS A 19 -5.75 -16.03 -2.13
C LYS A 19 -4.66 -16.75 -2.91
N LYS A 20 -5.02 -17.41 -4.00
CA LYS A 20 -4.06 -18.12 -4.84
C LYS A 20 -3.12 -17.14 -5.54
N ILE A 21 -3.67 -16.05 -6.09
CA ILE A 21 -2.88 -15.01 -6.73
C ILE A 21 -1.98 -14.33 -5.70
N LEU A 22 -2.52 -13.96 -4.54
CA LEU A 22 -1.72 -13.35 -3.47
C LEU A 22 -0.55 -14.24 -3.08
N LYS A 23 -0.81 -15.52 -2.87
CA LYS A 23 0.23 -16.50 -2.50
C LYS A 23 1.30 -16.62 -3.59
N GLN A 24 0.89 -16.70 -4.86
CA GLN A 24 1.82 -16.77 -5.98
C GLN A 24 2.74 -15.57 -6.05
N LYS A 25 2.24 -14.39 -5.68
CA LYS A 25 3.02 -13.15 -5.68
C LYS A 25 3.76 -12.90 -4.36
N GLY A 26 3.59 -13.77 -3.37
CA GLY A 26 4.18 -13.59 -2.04
C GLY A 26 3.55 -12.45 -1.25
N LEU A 27 2.33 -12.04 -1.60
CA LEU A 27 1.61 -10.97 -0.94
C LEU A 27 0.76 -11.47 0.21
N GLU A 28 0.73 -10.68 1.28
CA GLU A 28 -0.15 -10.87 2.43
C GLU A 28 -1.10 -9.68 2.51
N VAL A 29 -2.27 -9.91 3.09
CA VAL A 29 -3.27 -8.87 3.30
C VAL A 29 -3.59 -8.77 4.79
N ALA A 30 -3.74 -7.54 5.27
CA ALA A 30 -4.16 -7.28 6.65
C ALA A 30 -5.19 -6.15 6.67
N VAL A 31 -6.16 -6.27 7.57
CA VAL A 31 -7.18 -5.27 7.82
C VAL A 31 -7.16 -4.93 9.31
N GLY A 32 -7.30 -3.67 9.63
CA GLY A 32 -7.30 -3.24 11.03
C GLY A 32 -7.58 -1.76 11.18
N ILE A 33 -7.36 -1.27 12.40
CA ILE A 33 -7.50 0.13 12.75
C ILE A 33 -6.17 0.59 13.34
N THR A 34 -5.65 1.70 12.84
CA THR A 34 -4.47 2.35 13.41
C THR A 34 -4.61 3.87 13.24
N LEU A 35 -4.19 4.63 14.23
CA LEU A 35 -4.26 6.10 14.21
C LEU A 35 -5.65 6.59 13.77
N GLU A 36 -6.70 5.94 14.28
CA GLU A 36 -8.10 6.26 13.99
C GLU A 36 -8.49 6.09 12.51
N SER A 37 -7.71 5.32 11.74
CA SER A 37 -8.02 4.97 10.36
C SER A 37 -8.30 3.48 10.25
N VAL A 38 -9.33 3.13 9.48
CA VAL A 38 -9.57 1.75 9.04
C VAL A 38 -8.76 1.53 7.78
N TYR A 39 -7.97 0.45 7.75
CA TYR A 39 -7.07 0.18 6.63
C TYR A 39 -7.20 -1.24 6.10
N LEU A 40 -6.85 -1.39 4.83
CA LEU A 40 -6.49 -2.66 4.19
C LEU A 40 -5.06 -2.49 3.66
N LYS A 41 -4.15 -3.36 4.10
CA LYS A 41 -2.75 -3.33 3.66
C LYS A 41 -2.40 -4.56 2.85
N LEU A 42 -1.60 -4.36 1.81
CA LEU A 42 -0.96 -5.43 1.04
C LEU A 42 0.56 -5.24 1.17
N TYR A 43 1.26 -6.33 1.46
CA TYR A 43 2.70 -6.29 1.70
C TYR A 43 3.32 -7.67 1.48
N LYS A 44 4.66 -7.71 1.39
CA LYS A 44 5.42 -8.96 1.34
C LYS A 44 6.31 -9.05 2.58
N LYS A 45 6.54 -10.27 3.07
CA LYS A 45 7.52 -10.49 4.13
C LYS A 45 8.91 -9.99 3.73
N SER A 46 9.27 -10.13 2.46
CA SER A 46 10.54 -9.65 1.91
C SER A 46 10.68 -8.13 1.91
N TRP A 47 9.58 -7.39 2.13
CA TRP A 47 9.61 -5.94 2.23
C TRP A 47 9.79 -5.43 3.66
N ALA A 48 10.17 -6.30 4.57
CA ALA A 48 10.41 -5.99 5.97
C ALA A 48 11.62 -6.80 6.47
N ASN A 49 12.09 -6.46 7.67
CA ASN A 49 13.21 -7.20 8.24
C ASN A 49 12.78 -8.60 8.69
N PRO A 50 13.58 -9.64 8.40
CA PRO A 50 13.16 -11.04 8.56
C PRO A 50 12.77 -11.46 9.97
N SER A 51 13.34 -10.81 10.99
CA SER A 51 13.11 -11.17 12.39
C SER A 51 11.94 -10.38 13.02
N GLN A 52 11.25 -9.55 12.24
CA GLN A 52 10.20 -8.68 12.74
C GLN A 52 8.88 -8.97 12.04
N ASP A 53 7.77 -8.64 12.73
CA ASP A 53 6.45 -8.70 12.09
C ASP A 53 6.41 -7.67 10.95
N PRO A 54 6.05 -8.08 9.72
CA PRO A 54 6.01 -7.16 8.58
C PRO A 54 5.11 -5.94 8.78
N LEU A 55 4.07 -6.04 9.61
CA LEU A 55 3.16 -4.92 9.87
C LEU A 55 3.74 -3.87 10.80
N THR A 56 4.71 -4.23 11.62
CA THR A 56 5.29 -3.35 12.66
C THR A 56 6.80 -3.23 12.55
N SER A 57 7.41 -3.87 11.57
CA SER A 57 8.86 -3.78 11.33
C SER A 57 9.30 -2.32 11.24
N THR A 58 10.44 -2.01 11.84
CA THR A 58 11.02 -0.66 11.79
C THR A 58 11.24 -0.21 10.36
N SER A 59 11.75 -1.11 9.51
CA SER A 59 11.90 -0.87 8.08
C SER A 59 10.90 -1.73 7.33
N ARG A 60 10.06 -1.10 6.52
CA ARG A 60 9.06 -1.83 5.75
C ARG A 60 8.50 -1.03 4.59
N ILE A 61 7.99 -1.75 3.61
CA ILE A 61 7.24 -1.20 2.48
C ILE A 61 5.85 -1.84 2.49
N PHE A 62 4.82 -1.06 2.27
CA PHE A 62 3.46 -1.59 2.16
C PHE A 62 2.54 -0.67 1.37
N PHE A 63 1.55 -1.27 0.74
CA PHE A 63 0.41 -0.58 0.13
C PHE A 63 -0.73 -0.51 1.15
N SER A 64 -1.41 0.63 1.20
CA SER A 64 -2.51 0.84 2.14
C SER A 64 -3.68 1.53 1.44
N ILE A 65 -4.88 1.08 1.75
CA ILE A 65 -6.14 1.77 1.43
C ILE A 65 -6.78 2.10 2.76
N TRP A 66 -7.24 3.34 2.94
CA TRP A 66 -7.79 3.70 4.24
C TRP A 66 -8.91 4.73 4.17
N VAL A 67 -9.72 4.75 5.23
CA VAL A 67 -10.67 5.81 5.55
C VAL A 67 -10.53 6.20 7.01
N ASN A 68 -10.77 7.47 7.30
CA ASN A 68 -10.92 7.98 8.65
C ASN A 68 -11.97 9.09 8.64
N GLU A 69 -12.18 9.70 9.78
CA GLU A 69 -13.21 10.74 9.89
C GLU A 69 -12.99 11.91 8.92
N ALA A 70 -11.73 12.33 8.78
CA ALA A 70 -11.38 13.43 7.87
C ALA A 70 -11.59 13.07 6.41
N THR A 71 -11.18 11.87 5.98
CA THR A 71 -11.35 11.44 4.59
C THR A 71 -12.82 11.22 4.24
N LEU A 72 -13.60 10.72 5.19
CA LEU A 72 -15.05 10.57 5.01
C LEU A 72 -15.74 11.91 4.86
N ALA A 73 -15.32 12.93 5.61
CA ALA A 73 -15.83 14.29 5.48
C ALA A 73 -15.53 14.88 4.09
N GLU A 74 -14.39 14.50 3.49
CA GLU A 74 -14.02 14.90 2.13
C GLU A 74 -14.66 14.02 1.06
N GLU A 75 -15.37 12.96 1.46
CA GLU A 75 -15.95 11.97 0.56
C GLU A 75 -14.90 11.31 -0.33
N LYS A 76 -13.75 10.94 0.27
CA LYS A 76 -12.62 10.33 -0.43
C LYS A 76 -12.18 9.02 0.20
N LEU A 77 -11.80 8.08 -0.65
CA LEU A 77 -11.11 6.85 -0.28
C LEU A 77 -9.66 6.99 -0.69
N PHE A 78 -8.74 6.97 0.26
CA PHE A 78 -7.32 7.17 0.00
C PHE A 78 -6.56 5.87 -0.12
N TYR A 79 -5.47 5.92 -0.88
CA TYR A 79 -4.47 4.85 -0.95
C TYR A 79 -3.06 5.45 -1.01
N ASN A 80 -2.06 4.67 -0.57
CA ASN A 80 -0.67 5.06 -0.74
C ASN A 80 0.26 3.85 -0.73
N ILE A 81 1.53 4.08 -1.03
CA ILE A 81 2.61 3.14 -0.78
C ILE A 81 3.60 3.86 0.13
N HIS A 82 3.83 3.30 1.31
CA HIS A 82 4.82 3.77 2.27
C HIS A 82 6.09 2.95 2.18
N ALA A 83 7.22 3.63 2.37
CA ALA A 83 8.54 3.02 2.39
C ALA A 83 9.30 3.61 3.59
N LEU A 84 9.23 2.92 4.72
CA LEU A 84 9.67 3.45 6.01
C LEU A 84 11.09 2.97 6.34
N LYS A 85 11.99 3.91 6.67
CA LYS A 85 13.33 3.64 7.19
C LYS A 85 14.10 2.59 6.37
N LEU A 86 14.12 2.73 5.06
CA LEU A 86 14.72 1.75 4.15
C LEU A 86 16.23 1.60 4.33
N ARG A 87 16.89 2.59 4.93
CA ARG A 87 18.32 2.48 5.29
C ARG A 87 18.59 1.29 6.22
N GLN A 88 17.57 0.86 6.97
CA GLN A 88 17.66 -0.24 7.95
C GLN A 88 17.15 -1.57 7.39
N LEU A 89 16.75 -1.63 6.12
CA LEU A 89 16.27 -2.86 5.52
C LEU A 89 17.45 -3.82 5.27
N HIS A 90 17.39 -5.01 5.89
CA HIS A 90 18.43 -6.02 5.80
C HIS A 90 18.61 -6.52 4.37
N GLY A 91 19.86 -6.69 3.94
CA GLY A 91 20.18 -7.18 2.61
C GLY A 91 20.30 -6.11 1.55
N TYR A 92 20.06 -4.85 1.91
CA TYR A 92 20.06 -3.74 0.98
C TYR A 92 20.94 -2.60 1.48
N LYS A 93 21.42 -1.80 0.54
CA LYS A 93 22.10 -0.53 0.82
C LYS A 93 21.26 0.58 0.17
N ILE A 94 20.29 1.11 0.91
CA ILE A 94 19.30 2.03 0.39
C ILE A 94 19.46 3.41 1.00
N GLU A 95 19.48 4.43 0.13
CA GLU A 95 19.17 5.79 0.51
C GLU A 95 17.71 6.04 0.13
N SER A 96 16.87 6.41 1.10
CA SER A 96 15.42 6.50 0.88
C SER A 96 15.02 7.40 -0.28
N ARG A 97 15.70 8.54 -0.44
CA ARG A 97 15.42 9.47 -1.55
C ARG A 97 15.75 8.86 -2.90
N LYS A 98 16.87 8.17 -3.02
CA LYS A 98 17.26 7.50 -4.28
C LYS A 98 16.29 6.38 -4.61
N PHE A 99 15.86 5.64 -3.60
CA PHE A 99 14.85 4.59 -3.79
C PHE A 99 13.56 5.19 -4.33
N ALA A 100 13.07 6.25 -3.70
CA ALA A 100 11.85 6.92 -4.13
C ALA A 100 11.96 7.45 -5.57
N ASP A 101 13.08 8.07 -5.92
CA ASP A 101 13.30 8.60 -7.26
C ASP A 101 13.31 7.48 -8.30
N THR A 102 14.00 6.37 -8.00
CA THR A 102 14.06 5.20 -8.89
C THR A 102 12.68 4.58 -9.08
N PHE A 103 11.95 4.37 -7.98
CA PHE A 103 10.59 3.84 -8.03
C PHE A 103 9.67 4.73 -8.87
N ARG A 104 9.69 6.03 -8.59
CA ARG A 104 8.80 6.99 -9.27
C ARG A 104 9.09 7.08 -10.77
N ALA A 105 10.35 6.95 -11.17
CA ALA A 105 10.72 6.93 -12.59
C ALA A 105 10.09 5.72 -13.30
N LEU A 106 10.12 4.54 -12.67
CA LEU A 106 9.47 3.34 -13.20
C LEU A 106 7.94 3.46 -13.16
N PHE A 107 7.41 4.01 -12.07
CA PHE A 107 5.97 4.18 -11.88
C PHE A 107 5.33 5.09 -12.93
N LYS A 108 6.07 6.02 -13.47
CA LYS A 108 5.56 7.01 -14.44
C LYS A 108 4.87 6.35 -15.63
N THR A 109 5.30 5.17 -16.03
CA THR A 109 4.69 4.43 -17.13
C THR A 109 3.31 3.84 -16.79
N LEU A 110 3.00 3.72 -15.50
CA LEU A 110 1.74 3.16 -15.00
C LEU A 110 0.84 4.22 -14.35
N GLU A 111 1.33 5.45 -14.26
CA GLU A 111 0.69 6.53 -13.51
C GLU A 111 -0.77 6.76 -13.91
N ASP A 112 -1.06 6.66 -15.21
CA ASP A 112 -2.41 6.89 -15.74
C ASP A 112 -3.45 5.89 -15.24
N GLN A 113 -3.03 4.74 -14.77
CA GLN A 113 -3.92 3.70 -14.23
C GLN A 113 -4.34 3.99 -12.80
N TRP A 114 -3.70 4.95 -12.14
CA TRP A 114 -3.89 5.25 -10.73
C TRP A 114 -4.71 6.54 -10.56
N PRO A 115 -5.92 6.45 -9.96
CA PRO A 115 -6.80 7.62 -9.88
C PRO A 115 -6.26 8.68 -8.94
N ASN A 116 -6.23 9.93 -9.43
CA ASN A 116 -5.82 11.10 -8.65
C ASN A 116 -4.50 10.92 -7.91
N VAL A 117 -3.54 10.24 -8.53
CA VAL A 117 -2.26 9.94 -7.90
C VAL A 117 -1.32 11.15 -7.94
N SER A 118 -0.54 11.28 -6.87
CA SER A 118 0.58 12.22 -6.78
C SER A 118 1.83 11.49 -6.31
N THR A 119 2.99 11.94 -6.81
CA THR A 119 4.31 11.52 -6.35
C THR A 119 5.04 12.68 -5.63
N GLN A 120 4.34 13.76 -5.35
CA GLN A 120 4.89 14.99 -4.76
C GLN A 120 4.98 14.91 -3.24
N PHE A 121 5.72 13.92 -2.75
CA PHE A 121 5.91 13.65 -1.33
C PHE A 121 7.39 13.45 -1.01
N GLY A 122 7.73 13.47 0.27
CA GLY A 122 9.03 13.00 0.71
C GLY A 122 9.22 11.50 0.44
N PRO A 123 10.40 10.94 0.76
CA PRO A 123 10.71 9.56 0.37
C PRO A 123 9.94 8.49 1.15
N LEU A 124 9.26 8.84 2.24
CA LEU A 124 8.50 7.88 3.04
C LEU A 124 7.16 7.49 2.40
N THR A 125 6.64 8.33 1.52
CA THR A 125 5.40 8.07 0.78
C THR A 125 5.73 8.10 -0.70
N LEU A 126 5.82 6.92 -1.31
CA LEU A 126 6.22 6.81 -2.72
C LEU A 126 5.17 7.40 -3.64
N ILE A 127 3.92 7.06 -3.41
CA ILE A 127 2.73 7.58 -4.10
C ILE A 127 1.58 7.71 -3.12
N GLU A 128 0.67 8.62 -3.41
CA GLU A 128 -0.62 8.71 -2.71
C GLU A 128 -1.67 9.25 -3.67
N GLY A 129 -2.89 8.75 -3.53
CA GLY A 129 -4.01 9.20 -4.34
C GLY A 129 -5.33 8.90 -3.67
N TRP A 130 -6.42 9.11 -4.42
CA TRP A 130 -7.75 8.94 -3.87
C TRP A 130 -8.78 8.65 -4.96
N LEU A 131 -9.87 8.02 -4.53
CA LEU A 131 -11.10 7.87 -5.30
C LEU A 131 -12.22 8.67 -4.64
N PRO A 132 -13.17 9.23 -5.42
CA PRO A 132 -14.43 9.67 -4.81
C PRO A 132 -15.04 8.48 -4.08
N LEU A 133 -15.33 8.65 -2.79
CA LEU A 133 -15.91 7.58 -1.97
C LEU A 133 -17.37 7.38 -2.38
N ASP A 134 -17.70 6.15 -2.71
CA ASP A 134 -19.07 5.72 -2.98
C ASP A 134 -19.38 4.56 -2.03
N ILE A 135 -20.08 4.86 -0.93
CA ILE A 135 -20.33 3.88 0.13
C ILE A 135 -21.05 2.63 -0.39
N PRO A 136 -22.09 2.74 -1.23
CA PRO A 136 -22.74 1.54 -1.80
C PRO A 136 -21.79 0.66 -2.63
N SER A 137 -20.78 1.25 -3.25
CA SER A 137 -19.82 0.55 -4.10
C SER A 137 -18.46 0.37 -3.43
N LEU A 138 -18.34 0.62 -2.13
CA LEU A 138 -17.06 0.54 -1.42
C LEU A 138 -16.33 -0.80 -1.62
N PRO A 139 -16.98 -1.97 -1.53
CA PRO A 139 -16.30 -3.23 -1.80
C PRO A 139 -15.67 -3.30 -3.19
N HIS A 140 -16.36 -2.78 -4.21
CA HIS A 140 -15.82 -2.71 -5.58
C HIS A 140 -14.63 -1.77 -5.66
N GLN A 141 -14.68 -0.64 -4.98
CA GLN A 141 -13.59 0.32 -4.96
C GLN A 141 -12.34 -0.26 -4.30
N LEU A 142 -12.52 -0.95 -3.19
CA LEU A 142 -11.41 -1.63 -2.49
C LEU A 142 -10.77 -2.70 -3.37
N THR A 143 -11.60 -3.53 -4.00
CA THR A 143 -11.13 -4.59 -4.91
C THR A 143 -10.39 -3.99 -6.10
N ARG A 144 -10.93 -2.93 -6.70
CA ARG A 144 -10.29 -2.25 -7.82
C ARG A 144 -8.89 -1.75 -7.47
N LEU A 145 -8.74 -1.09 -6.33
CA LEU A 145 -7.44 -0.59 -5.90
C LEU A 145 -6.46 -1.73 -5.60
N ALA A 146 -6.93 -2.79 -4.96
CA ALA A 146 -6.12 -3.97 -4.72
C ALA A 146 -5.65 -4.61 -6.03
N ASP A 147 -6.55 -4.74 -7.01
CA ASP A 147 -6.23 -5.33 -8.32
C ASP A 147 -5.20 -4.47 -9.08
N ILE A 148 -5.32 -3.15 -9.03
CA ILE A 148 -4.34 -2.27 -9.65
C ILE A 148 -2.98 -2.47 -8.99
N PHE A 149 -2.93 -2.62 -7.66
CA PHE A 149 -1.68 -2.87 -6.95
C PHE A 149 -1.04 -4.19 -7.38
N LEU A 150 -1.83 -5.21 -7.69
CA LEU A 150 -1.29 -6.48 -8.18
C LEU A 150 -0.51 -6.33 -9.50
N THR A 151 -0.79 -5.31 -10.29
CA THR A 151 -0.04 -5.01 -11.52
C THR A 151 1.21 -4.18 -11.24
N LEU A 152 1.30 -3.55 -10.08
CA LEU A 152 2.37 -2.64 -9.70
C LEU A 152 3.43 -3.30 -8.80
N GLU A 153 3.06 -4.32 -8.03
CA GLU A 153 3.88 -4.83 -6.92
C GLU A 153 5.30 -5.22 -7.35
N LEU A 154 5.46 -5.70 -8.57
CA LEU A 154 6.77 -6.05 -9.12
C LEU A 154 7.70 -4.86 -9.25
N LEU A 155 7.20 -3.65 -9.44
CA LEU A 155 8.04 -2.46 -9.50
C LEU A 155 8.79 -2.22 -8.19
N ILE A 156 8.19 -2.58 -7.07
CA ILE A 156 8.84 -2.47 -5.76
C ILE A 156 10.03 -3.45 -5.72
N ASP A 157 9.82 -4.69 -6.15
CA ASP A 157 10.88 -5.70 -6.17
C ASP A 157 11.99 -5.33 -7.16
N ILE A 158 11.64 -4.83 -8.32
CA ILE A 158 12.62 -4.36 -9.32
C ILE A 158 13.45 -3.22 -8.74
N THR A 159 12.80 -2.27 -8.08
CA THR A 159 13.50 -1.15 -7.44
C THR A 159 14.44 -1.65 -6.35
N LEU A 160 13.96 -2.54 -5.47
CA LEU A 160 14.78 -3.13 -4.42
C LEU A 160 16.02 -3.84 -4.98
N SER A 161 15.88 -4.55 -6.10
CA SER A 161 16.97 -5.29 -6.71
C SER A 161 18.16 -4.40 -7.10
N ARG A 162 17.91 -3.13 -7.35
CA ARG A 162 18.95 -2.15 -7.72
C ARG A 162 19.78 -1.68 -6.52
N PHE A 163 19.35 -2.01 -5.30
CA PHE A 163 20.02 -1.60 -4.06
C PHE A 163 20.50 -2.79 -3.24
N GLN A 164 20.53 -3.99 -3.81
CA GLN A 164 21.04 -5.16 -3.11
C GLN A 164 22.52 -5.01 -2.80
N ARG A 165 22.92 -5.52 -1.63
CA ARG A 165 24.31 -5.58 -1.22
C ARG A 165 25.06 -6.70 -1.97
#